data_1a6bc1b75dbd23b1511c678d4bce01da
#
_entry.id   1a6bc1b75dbd23b1511c678d4bce01da
#
_cell.length_a   1.000
_cell.length_b   1.000
_cell.length_c   1.000
_cell.angle_alpha   90.00
_cell.angle_beta   90.00
_cell.angle_gamma   90.00
#
_symmetry.space_group_name_H-M   'P 1'
#
loop_
_entity.id
_entity.type
_entity.pdbx_description
1 polymer ?
#
loop_
_entity_poly.entity_id
_entity_poly.type
_entity_poly.pdbx_seq_one_letter_code
_entity_poly.pdbx_strand_id
1 'polypeptide(L)'
;MTSVLEEKDAIHETIANYCFHFDGGEFDKWVELFTDDGVFEAGQRGTHKGKEALRAFVKDIPLTGGSPMMKHCVMNEIIKVNDNEATAKSYIVLVRSKGEGALVNGLAGRYEDHLVKQNDRWLFKNRKVHFDLMGDMR
;
A
#
# COMPACT_ATOMS: atom_id res chain seq x y z
N MET A 1 27.64 -5.48 0.03
CA MET A 1 26.94 -4.67 -0.99
C MET A 1 25.89 -5.53 -1.67
N THR A 2 24.65 -5.11 -1.63
CA THR A 2 23.57 -5.86 -2.26
C THR A 2 23.48 -5.55 -3.76
N SER A 3 23.02 -6.53 -4.52
CA SER A 3 22.76 -6.36 -5.96
C SER A 3 21.46 -5.63 -6.21
N VAL A 4 21.28 -5.12 -7.42
CA VAL A 4 20.00 -4.48 -7.83
C VAL A 4 18.85 -5.47 -7.71
N LEU A 5 19.07 -6.75 -8.03
CA LEU A 5 18.02 -7.77 -7.88
C LEU A 5 17.62 -7.98 -6.43
N GLU A 6 18.58 -7.99 -5.51
CA GLU A 6 18.28 -8.09 -4.08
C GLU A 6 17.52 -6.87 -3.57
N GLU A 7 17.87 -5.68 -4.05
CA GLU A 7 17.15 -4.45 -3.69
C GLU A 7 15.72 -4.46 -4.24
N LYS A 8 15.54 -4.91 -5.48
CA LYS A 8 14.19 -5.04 -6.05
C LYS A 8 13.34 -6.05 -5.28
N ASP A 9 13.94 -7.16 -4.85
CA ASP A 9 13.25 -8.16 -4.04
C ASP A 9 12.80 -7.56 -2.71
N ALA A 10 13.66 -6.79 -2.05
CA ALA A 10 13.33 -6.12 -0.81
C ALA A 10 12.20 -5.10 -0.98
N ILE A 11 12.19 -4.35 -2.09
CA ILE A 11 11.11 -3.42 -2.41
C ILE A 11 9.81 -4.17 -2.66
N HIS A 12 9.88 -5.29 -3.38
CA HIS A 12 8.73 -6.16 -3.61
C HIS A 12 8.12 -6.61 -2.27
N GLU A 13 8.95 -6.97 -1.29
CA GLU A 13 8.46 -7.37 0.02
C GLU A 13 7.83 -6.20 0.78
N THR A 14 8.35 -4.98 0.65
CA THR A 14 7.71 -3.79 1.23
C THR A 14 6.30 -3.61 0.65
N ILE A 15 6.15 -3.76 -0.66
CA ILE A 15 4.85 -3.66 -1.34
C ILE A 15 3.91 -4.77 -0.87
N ALA A 16 4.42 -6.00 -0.74
CA ALA A 16 3.62 -7.12 -0.26
C ALA A 16 3.20 -6.92 1.21
N ASN A 17 4.10 -6.45 2.05
CA ASN A 17 3.81 -6.16 3.46
C ASN A 17 2.74 -5.09 3.62
N TYR A 18 2.72 -4.09 2.74
CA TYR A 18 1.65 -3.11 2.71
C TYR A 18 0.28 -3.80 2.60
N CYS A 19 0.17 -4.74 1.69
CA CYS A 19 -1.07 -5.48 1.49
C CYS A 19 -1.42 -6.34 2.71
N PHE A 20 -0.48 -7.14 3.18
CA PHE A 20 -0.71 -8.06 4.30
C PHE A 20 -1.05 -7.33 5.59
N HIS A 21 -0.33 -6.25 5.91
CA HIS A 21 -0.60 -5.50 7.13
C HIS A 21 -1.93 -4.80 7.08
N PHE A 22 -2.25 -4.16 5.96
CA PHE A 22 -3.52 -3.47 5.81
C PHE A 22 -4.69 -4.46 5.88
N ASP A 23 -4.62 -5.52 5.09
CA ASP A 23 -5.70 -6.51 5.01
C ASP A 23 -5.86 -7.30 6.31
N GLY A 24 -4.81 -7.41 7.09
CA GLY A 24 -4.84 -8.05 8.40
C GLY A 24 -5.26 -7.12 9.54
N GLY A 25 -5.54 -5.85 9.25
CA GLY A 25 -5.89 -4.87 10.28
C GLY A 25 -4.71 -4.44 11.14
N GLU A 26 -3.49 -4.75 10.71
CA GLU A 26 -2.26 -4.39 11.42
C GLU A 26 -1.81 -2.98 11.04
N PHE A 27 -2.63 -2.00 11.37
CA PHE A 27 -2.45 -0.64 10.87
C PHE A 27 -1.20 0.05 11.42
N ASP A 28 -0.77 -0.27 12.63
CA ASP A 28 0.49 0.28 13.15
C ASP A 28 1.68 -0.18 12.32
N LYS A 29 1.71 -1.45 11.91
CA LYS A 29 2.74 -1.98 11.03
C LYS A 29 2.66 -1.38 9.64
N TRP A 30 1.44 -1.15 9.14
CA TRP A 30 1.23 -0.51 7.85
C TRP A 30 1.80 0.91 7.84
N VAL A 31 1.56 1.71 8.88
CA VAL A 31 2.09 3.07 9.01
C VAL A 31 3.63 3.05 9.01
N GLU A 32 4.24 2.06 9.64
CA GLU A 32 5.71 1.93 9.71
C GLU A 32 6.37 1.61 8.37
N LEU A 33 5.60 1.29 7.33
CA LEU A 33 6.13 1.11 5.97
C LEU A 33 6.38 2.44 5.26
N PHE A 34 5.98 3.55 5.84
CA PHE A 34 6.20 4.90 5.32
C PHE A 34 7.32 5.58 6.09
N THR A 35 8.01 6.52 5.43
CA THR A 35 8.94 7.41 6.14
C THR A 35 8.18 8.32 7.10
N ASP A 36 8.89 8.99 8.01
CA ASP A 36 8.25 9.88 9.00
C ASP A 36 7.42 10.98 8.34
N ASP A 37 7.85 11.45 7.17
CA ASP A 37 7.15 12.45 6.36
C ASP A 37 6.46 11.84 5.15
N GLY A 38 6.26 10.53 5.15
CA GLY A 38 5.67 9.80 4.03
C GLY A 38 4.28 10.28 3.68
N VAL A 39 3.96 10.19 2.39
CA VAL A 39 2.69 10.68 1.85
C VAL A 39 1.94 9.55 1.15
N PHE A 40 0.67 9.42 1.46
CA PHE A 40 -0.25 8.54 0.74
C PHE A 40 -1.30 9.39 0.05
N GLU A 41 -1.28 9.39 -1.28
CA GLU A 41 -2.26 10.07 -2.12
C GLU A 41 -3.31 9.03 -2.52
N ALA A 42 -4.45 9.08 -1.84
CA ALA A 42 -5.47 8.04 -1.89
C ALA A 42 -6.64 8.37 -2.83
N GLY A 43 -6.37 9.15 -3.87
CA GLY A 43 -7.40 9.56 -4.83
C GLY A 43 -8.50 10.37 -4.15
N GLN A 44 -9.75 9.95 -4.31
CA GLN A 44 -10.89 10.66 -3.71
C GLN A 44 -10.87 10.65 -2.18
N ARG A 45 -10.09 9.76 -1.57
CA ARG A 45 -9.96 9.70 -0.11
C ARG A 45 -8.94 10.69 0.43
N GLY A 46 -8.37 11.51 -0.44
CA GLY A 46 -7.49 12.61 -0.04
C GLY A 46 -6.03 12.25 0.05
N THR A 47 -5.24 13.23 0.43
CA THR A 47 -3.80 13.13 0.60
C THR A 47 -3.47 13.15 2.09
N HIS A 48 -2.70 12.16 2.54
CA HIS A 48 -2.36 11.97 3.95
C HIS A 48 -0.85 12.03 4.10
N LYS A 49 -0.37 13.08 4.76
CA LYS A 49 1.06 13.34 4.92
C LYS A 49 1.49 13.17 6.37
N GLY A 50 2.50 12.33 6.57
CA GLY A 50 3.08 12.05 7.87
C GLY A 50 2.35 10.93 8.62
N LYS A 51 3.03 10.34 9.60
CA LYS A 51 2.51 9.16 10.29
C LYS A 51 1.22 9.41 11.05
N GLU A 52 1.06 10.60 11.61
CA GLU A 52 -0.17 10.94 12.32
C GLU A 52 -1.38 10.98 11.37
N ALA A 53 -1.20 11.59 10.19
CA ALA A 53 -2.25 11.62 9.17
C ALA A 53 -2.56 10.22 8.63
N LEU A 54 -1.53 9.38 8.47
CA LEU A 54 -1.71 8.00 8.04
C LEU A 54 -2.50 7.19 9.08
N ARG A 55 -2.22 7.39 10.37
CA ARG A 55 -2.99 6.75 11.44
C ARG A 55 -4.44 7.21 11.43
N ALA A 56 -4.66 8.50 11.22
CA ALA A 56 -6.03 9.05 11.12
C ALA A 56 -6.80 8.47 9.94
N PHE A 57 -6.12 8.25 8.81
CA PHE A 57 -6.74 7.66 7.62
C PHE A 57 -7.31 6.27 7.89
N VAL A 58 -6.61 5.45 8.67
CA VAL A 58 -7.02 4.06 8.92
C VAL A 58 -7.89 3.90 10.17
N LYS A 59 -7.96 4.93 11.00
CA LYS A 59 -8.63 4.86 12.31
C LYS A 59 -10.09 4.45 12.22
N ASP A 60 -10.80 4.95 11.22
CA ASP A 60 -12.23 4.76 11.09
C ASP A 60 -12.62 3.68 10.07
N ILE A 61 -11.67 2.89 9.61
CA ILE A 61 -11.95 1.80 8.69
C ILE A 61 -12.73 0.71 9.44
N PRO A 62 -13.93 0.33 8.96
CA PRO A 62 -14.70 -0.72 9.61
C PRO A 62 -13.96 -2.07 9.60
N LEU A 63 -13.95 -2.73 10.75
CA LEU A 63 -13.32 -4.04 10.90
C LEU A 63 -14.36 -5.09 11.27
N THR A 64 -14.19 -6.29 10.72
CA THR A 64 -14.95 -7.48 11.09
C THR A 64 -13.96 -8.55 11.52
N GLY A 65 -14.03 -8.98 12.78
CA GLY A 65 -13.06 -9.93 13.32
C GLY A 65 -11.62 -9.41 13.28
N GLY A 66 -11.43 -8.09 13.39
CA GLY A 66 -10.11 -7.46 13.36
C GLY A 66 -9.56 -7.19 11.97
N SER A 67 -10.34 -7.45 10.91
CA SER A 67 -9.92 -7.26 9.51
C SER A 67 -10.88 -6.35 8.77
N PRO A 68 -10.38 -5.51 7.85
CA PRO A 68 -11.25 -4.71 6.99
C PRO A 68 -11.99 -5.52 5.93
N MET A 69 -11.80 -6.84 5.88
CA MET A 69 -12.49 -7.75 4.97
C MET A 69 -12.26 -7.41 3.50
N MET A 70 -11.01 -7.19 3.15
CA MET A 70 -10.58 -6.90 1.79
C MET A 70 -9.23 -7.58 1.52
N LYS A 71 -8.90 -7.71 0.25
CA LYS A 71 -7.59 -8.19 -0.19
C LYS A 71 -7.05 -7.26 -1.24
N HIS A 72 -5.86 -6.70 -0.99
CA HIS A 72 -5.09 -5.97 -1.97
C HIS A 72 -4.25 -6.99 -2.75
N CYS A 73 -4.38 -6.98 -4.07
CA CYS A 73 -3.56 -7.80 -4.95
C CYS A 73 -2.75 -6.87 -5.86
N VAL A 74 -1.44 -6.80 -5.66
CA VAL A 74 -0.55 -5.93 -6.44
C VAL A 74 0.25 -6.79 -7.40
N MET A 75 0.34 -6.35 -8.64
CA MET A 75 0.95 -7.13 -9.72
C MET A 75 1.53 -6.23 -10.79
N ASN A 76 2.25 -6.83 -11.75
CA ASN A 76 2.83 -6.11 -12.88
C ASN A 76 3.79 -5.01 -12.45
N GLU A 77 4.63 -5.31 -11.46
CA GLU A 77 5.54 -4.34 -10.87
C GLU A 77 6.71 -4.02 -11.80
N ILE A 78 7.00 -2.74 -11.97
CA ILE A 78 8.23 -2.25 -12.59
C ILE A 78 8.94 -1.39 -11.56
N ILE A 79 10.11 -1.85 -11.13
CA ILE A 79 10.88 -1.22 -10.06
C ILE A 79 12.21 -0.74 -10.64
N LYS A 80 12.55 0.52 -10.40
CA LYS A 80 13.82 1.11 -10.81
C LYS A 80 14.55 1.59 -9.57
N VAL A 81 15.74 1.08 -9.35
CA VAL A 81 16.56 1.39 -8.17
C VAL A 81 17.71 2.29 -8.59
N ASN A 82 17.94 3.36 -7.84
CA ASN A 82 19.06 4.27 -7.99
C ASN A 82 19.62 4.56 -6.60
N ASP A 83 20.65 3.81 -6.21
CA ASP A 83 21.26 3.86 -4.87
C ASP A 83 20.21 3.64 -3.77
N ASN A 84 19.97 4.64 -2.93
CA ASN A 84 19.04 4.55 -1.82
C ASN A 84 17.65 5.10 -2.14
N GLU A 85 17.34 5.27 -3.41
CA GLU A 85 16.03 5.69 -3.87
C GLU A 85 15.51 4.74 -4.94
N ALA A 86 14.21 4.62 -5.04
CA ALA A 86 13.59 3.78 -6.07
C ALA A 86 12.23 4.35 -6.45
N THR A 87 11.84 4.05 -7.68
CA THR A 87 10.47 4.25 -8.14
C THR A 87 9.87 2.90 -8.46
N ALA A 88 8.58 2.77 -8.24
CA ALA A 88 7.84 1.57 -8.61
C ALA A 88 6.49 1.96 -9.19
N LYS A 89 6.06 1.22 -10.20
CA LYS A 89 4.67 1.29 -10.66
C LYS A 89 4.12 -0.12 -10.71
N SER A 90 2.84 -0.25 -10.41
CA SER A 90 2.20 -1.56 -10.32
C SER A 90 0.70 -1.42 -10.54
N TYR A 91 0.04 -2.54 -10.81
CA TYR A 91 -1.41 -2.61 -10.79
C TYR A 91 -1.89 -3.05 -9.42
N ILE A 92 -3.05 -2.55 -9.03
CA ILE A 92 -3.76 -2.97 -7.83
C ILE A 92 -5.14 -3.48 -8.22
N VAL A 93 -5.48 -4.65 -7.71
CA VAL A 93 -6.85 -5.16 -7.71
C VAL A 93 -7.25 -5.34 -6.25
N LEU A 94 -8.30 -4.66 -5.86
CA LEU A 94 -8.84 -4.74 -4.51
C LEU A 94 -10.18 -5.45 -4.57
N VAL A 95 -10.33 -6.51 -3.79
CA VAL A 95 -11.60 -7.22 -3.65
C VAL A 95 -12.11 -7.06 -2.22
N ARG A 96 -13.42 -6.99 -2.06
CA ARG A 96 -14.05 -6.69 -0.78
C ARG A 96 -15.19 -7.64 -0.47
N SER A 97 -15.40 -7.84 0.82
CA SER A 97 -16.57 -8.53 1.38
C SER A 97 -17.26 -7.61 2.40
N LYS A 98 -18.52 -7.88 2.69
CA LYS A 98 -19.25 -7.18 3.75
C LYS A 98 -19.29 -7.97 5.06
N GLY A 99 -18.38 -8.93 5.24
CA GLY A 99 -18.20 -9.62 6.52
C GLY A 99 -18.61 -11.06 6.57
N GLU A 100 -19.20 -11.62 5.54
CA GLU A 100 -19.67 -13.03 5.52
C GLU A 100 -18.85 -13.93 4.59
N GLY A 101 -17.65 -13.46 4.21
CA GLY A 101 -16.76 -14.23 3.34
C GLY A 101 -17.12 -14.22 1.87
N ALA A 102 -18.26 -13.65 1.50
CA ALA A 102 -18.66 -13.57 0.09
C ALA A 102 -18.05 -12.30 -0.56
N LEU A 103 -17.54 -12.46 -1.77
CA LEU A 103 -17.07 -11.30 -2.53
C LEU A 103 -18.27 -10.46 -2.96
N VAL A 104 -18.17 -9.15 -2.71
CA VAL A 104 -19.26 -8.22 -3.04
C VAL A 104 -18.89 -7.37 -4.25
N ASN A 105 -17.72 -6.76 -4.22
CA ASN A 105 -17.26 -5.91 -5.31
C ASN A 105 -15.75 -5.70 -5.23
N GLY A 106 -15.24 -4.93 -6.18
CA GLY A 106 -13.82 -4.62 -6.21
C GLY A 106 -13.54 -3.39 -7.04
N LEU A 107 -12.28 -3.08 -7.13
CA LEU A 107 -11.76 -2.02 -7.99
C LEU A 107 -10.43 -2.47 -8.57
N ALA A 108 -10.01 -1.79 -9.63
CA ALA A 108 -8.69 -1.98 -10.20
C ALA A 108 -8.07 -0.62 -10.51
N GLY A 109 -6.78 -0.52 -10.34
CA GLY A 109 -6.07 0.73 -10.54
C GLY A 109 -4.56 0.51 -10.62
N ARG A 110 -3.83 1.56 -10.32
CA ARG A 110 -2.36 1.54 -10.38
C ARG A 110 -1.79 2.35 -9.23
N TYR A 111 -0.63 1.88 -8.78
CA TYR A 111 0.21 2.63 -7.84
C TYR A 111 1.37 3.27 -8.58
N GLU A 112 1.72 4.47 -8.13
CA GLU A 112 2.99 5.13 -8.46
C GLU A 112 3.70 5.41 -7.14
N ASP A 113 4.88 4.82 -6.97
CA ASP A 113 5.60 4.84 -5.71
C ASP A 113 6.96 5.49 -5.83
N HIS A 114 7.32 6.26 -4.82
CA HIS A 114 8.68 6.68 -4.55
C HIS A 114 9.09 6.08 -3.21
N LEU A 115 10.15 5.27 -3.22
CA LEU A 115 10.66 4.62 -2.02
C LEU A 115 12.08 5.11 -1.71
N VAL A 116 12.43 5.06 -0.45
CA VAL A 116 13.80 5.37 0.00
C VAL A 116 14.27 4.28 0.95
N LYS A 117 15.58 4.00 0.93
CA LYS A 117 16.20 3.05 1.82
C LYS A 117 16.73 3.78 3.04
N GLN A 118 16.21 3.44 4.21
CA GLN A 118 16.62 4.00 5.49
C GLN A 118 16.84 2.85 6.48
N ASN A 119 18.00 2.81 7.13
CA ASN A 119 18.34 1.76 8.09
C ASN A 119 18.15 0.35 7.50
N ASP A 120 18.65 0.16 6.27
CA ASP A 120 18.54 -1.08 5.50
C ASP A 120 17.11 -1.53 5.19
N ARG A 121 16.14 -0.61 5.27
CA ARG A 121 14.73 -0.89 4.97
C ARG A 121 14.24 0.03 3.87
N TRP A 122 13.51 -0.54 2.92
CA TRP A 122 12.83 0.26 1.90
C TRP A 122 11.47 0.71 2.43
N LEU A 123 11.24 2.02 2.42
CA LEU A 123 10.02 2.65 2.95
C LEU A 123 9.39 3.53 1.87
N PHE A 124 8.07 3.67 1.89
CA PHE A 124 7.39 4.60 1.01
C PHE A 124 7.63 6.02 1.47
N LYS A 125 8.21 6.82 0.60
CA LYS A 125 8.25 8.27 0.77
C LYS A 125 6.99 8.91 0.21
N ASN A 126 6.50 8.40 -0.90
CA ASN A 126 5.22 8.80 -1.48
C ASN A 126 4.60 7.59 -2.18
N ARG A 127 3.37 7.34 -1.89
CA ARG A 127 2.58 6.35 -2.62
C ARG A 127 1.31 6.99 -3.13
N LYS A 128 1.07 6.90 -4.45
CA LYS A 128 -0.12 7.45 -5.09
C LYS A 128 -0.90 6.32 -5.75
N VAL A 129 -2.20 6.27 -5.47
CA VAL A 129 -3.08 5.31 -6.11
C VAL A 129 -4.03 6.01 -7.08
N HIS A 130 -4.20 5.42 -8.24
CA HIS A 130 -5.19 5.84 -9.25
C HIS A 130 -6.22 4.74 -9.39
N PHE A 131 -7.49 5.08 -9.22
CA PHE A 131 -8.58 4.12 -9.39
C PHE A 131 -9.10 4.23 -10.82
N ASP A 132 -8.81 3.24 -11.65
CA ASP A 132 -9.15 3.24 -13.07
C ASP A 132 -10.50 2.58 -13.33
N LEU A 133 -10.81 1.51 -12.60
CA LEU A 133 -12.06 0.75 -12.73
C LEU A 133 -12.62 0.55 -11.32
N MET A 134 -13.89 0.87 -11.12
CA MET A 134 -14.53 0.75 -9.82
C MET A 134 -15.84 -0.01 -9.94
N GLY A 135 -16.02 -1.01 -9.06
CA GLY A 135 -17.30 -1.64 -8.86
C GLY A 135 -18.22 -0.77 -8.01
N ASP A 136 -19.40 -1.30 -7.71
CA ASP A 136 -20.33 -0.63 -6.80
C ASP A 136 -19.76 -0.71 -5.37
N MET A 137 -19.42 0.44 -4.82
CA MET A 137 -18.78 0.56 -3.49
C MET A 137 -19.76 0.87 -2.38
N ARG A 138 -21.07 0.77 -2.63
CA ARG A 138 -22.11 0.98 -1.62
C ARG A 138 -22.21 -0.15 -0.62
#